data_cab4b76855be932eb30fea1bde384430
#
_entry.id   cab4b76855be932eb30fea1bde384430
#
_cell.length_a   1.000
_cell.length_b   1.000
_cell.length_c   1.000
_cell.angle_alpha   90.00
_cell.angle_beta   90.00
_cell.angle_gamma   90.00
#
_symmetry.space_group_name_H-M   'P 1'
#
loop_
_entity.id
_entity.type
_entity.pdbx_description
1 polymer ?
#
loop_
_entity_poly.entity_id
_entity_poly.type
_entity_poly.pdbx_seq_one_letter_code
_entity_poly.pdbx_strand_id
1 'polypeptide(L)'
;MQLKDAKLFRQQAYVDGAWVDADNGQTIKVNNPATGEIIGSVPKMGAAETRRAIEAADKALPAWRALTAKERANKLRRWFDLMIENQDDLARLMTIEQGKPLAEAKGEIAYAASFLEWFGEEAKRIYGDTIPGHQPDKRIIVIKQPIGVTAAITPWNFPSAMITRKAGPALAAGCTMVLKPASQTPYSALALAELAERAGIPKGVFSVVTGSAGEVGGELTSNPIVRKLTFTGSTEIGRQLMAECAQDIKKVSLELGGNAPFIVFDDADLDAAVEGALISKYRXNGQTCVCANRLYVQDGVYDAFVDKLKAAVAKLNIGNGLEAGVTTGPLIDAKAVAKVEEHIADAVSKGAKVVSGGKPHALGGTFFEPTILVDVPKNALVSKDETFGPLAPVFRFKDEAEVIAMSNDTEFGLASYFYARDLARVFRVAEQLEYGMVGINTGLISNEVAPFGGIKASGLGREGSKYGIEDYLEIKYLCLGGI
;
A
#
# COMPACT_ATOMS: atom_id res chain seq x y z
N MET A 1 -20.43 -11.06 -12.61
CA MET A 1 -19.97 -9.68 -12.37
C MET A 1 -21.06 -8.73 -12.83
N GLN A 2 -21.67 -8.00 -11.92
CA GLN A 2 -22.82 -7.13 -12.26
C GLN A 2 -22.44 -5.67 -12.08
N LEU A 3 -21.75 -5.13 -13.07
CA LEU A 3 -21.34 -3.73 -13.08
C LEU A 3 -22.31 -2.92 -13.93
N LYS A 4 -22.48 -1.65 -13.58
CA LYS A 4 -23.25 -0.72 -14.41
C LYS A 4 -22.58 -0.49 -15.76
N ASP A 5 -21.24 -0.47 -15.74
CA ASP A 5 -20.43 -0.31 -16.94
C ASP A 5 -19.59 -1.57 -17.12
N ALA A 6 -20.07 -2.48 -17.95
CA ALA A 6 -19.42 -3.77 -18.15
C ALA A 6 -18.02 -3.66 -18.73
N LYS A 7 -17.69 -2.55 -19.37
CA LYS A 7 -16.36 -2.36 -19.95
C LYS A 7 -15.27 -2.21 -18.89
N LEU A 8 -15.64 -1.96 -17.65
CA LEU A 8 -14.66 -1.89 -16.56
C LEU A 8 -14.13 -3.26 -16.16
N PHE A 9 -14.80 -4.34 -16.56
CA PHE A 9 -14.33 -5.68 -16.26
C PHE A 9 -13.48 -6.18 -17.43
N ARG A 10 -12.23 -5.76 -17.44
CA ARG A 10 -11.28 -6.13 -18.49
C ARG A 10 -10.54 -7.39 -18.12
N GLN A 11 -10.39 -8.30 -19.09
CA GLN A 11 -9.71 -9.56 -18.86
C GLN A 11 -8.48 -9.72 -19.75
N GLN A 12 -7.99 -8.65 -20.32
CA GLN A 12 -6.74 -8.62 -21.08
C GLN A 12 -5.80 -7.60 -20.48
N ALA A 13 -4.53 -7.75 -20.75
CA ALA A 13 -3.53 -6.76 -20.30
C ALA A 13 -3.62 -5.51 -21.19
N TYR A 14 -3.11 -4.41 -20.69
CA TYR A 14 -3.18 -3.11 -21.37
C TYR A 14 -1.77 -2.67 -21.69
N VAL A 15 -1.36 -2.79 -22.95
CA VAL A 15 0.00 -2.52 -23.36
C VAL A 15 -0.02 -1.62 -24.60
N ASP A 16 0.67 -0.49 -24.52
CA ASP A 16 0.80 0.45 -25.63
C ASP A 16 -0.57 0.85 -26.19
N GLY A 17 -1.52 1.10 -25.30
CA GLY A 17 -2.86 1.54 -25.69
C GLY A 17 -3.76 0.46 -26.24
N ALA A 18 -3.38 -0.80 -26.15
CA ALA A 18 -4.16 -1.92 -26.70
C ALA A 18 -4.42 -2.98 -25.63
N TRP A 19 -5.58 -3.62 -25.73
CA TRP A 19 -5.92 -4.72 -24.86
C TRP A 19 -5.46 -6.02 -25.53
N VAL A 20 -4.55 -6.74 -24.88
CA VAL A 20 -3.83 -7.86 -25.50
C VAL A 20 -3.78 -9.09 -24.61
N ASP A 21 -3.65 -10.25 -25.25
CA ASP A 21 -3.44 -11.53 -24.58
C ASP A 21 -1.94 -11.80 -24.44
N ALA A 22 -1.59 -12.83 -23.67
CA ALA A 22 -0.22 -13.33 -23.65
C ALA A 22 0.12 -13.93 -25.04
N ASP A 23 1.39 -13.85 -25.42
CA ASP A 23 1.85 -14.35 -26.71
C ASP A 23 1.49 -15.82 -26.92
N ASN A 24 1.59 -16.63 -25.85
CA ASN A 24 1.29 -18.06 -25.95
C ASN A 24 -0.17 -18.41 -25.59
N GLY A 25 -0.99 -17.40 -25.32
CA GLY A 25 -2.39 -17.59 -24.97
C GLY A 25 -2.68 -18.12 -23.59
N GLN A 26 -1.65 -18.30 -22.76
CA GLN A 26 -1.85 -18.80 -21.40
C GLN A 26 -2.48 -17.74 -20.50
N THR A 27 -3.24 -18.21 -19.51
CA THR A 27 -3.96 -17.33 -18.60
C THR A 27 -3.73 -17.74 -17.15
N ILE A 28 -4.06 -16.79 -16.24
CA ILE A 28 -4.11 -17.02 -14.80
C ILE A 28 -5.56 -16.87 -14.39
N LYS A 29 -6.08 -17.86 -13.65
CA LYS A 29 -7.44 -17.78 -13.13
C LYS A 29 -7.46 -16.89 -11.88
N VAL A 30 -8.54 -16.16 -11.74
CA VAL A 30 -8.74 -15.24 -10.60
C VAL A 30 -9.97 -15.69 -9.84
N ASN A 31 -9.85 -15.89 -8.53
CA ASN A 31 -11.00 -16.31 -7.74
C ASN A 31 -11.50 -15.24 -6.81
N ASN A 32 -12.78 -15.42 -6.45
CA ASN A 32 -13.44 -14.65 -5.43
C ASN A 32 -13.09 -15.28 -4.08
N PRO A 33 -12.37 -14.61 -3.21
CA PRO A 33 -11.96 -15.24 -1.94
C PRO A 33 -13.12 -15.54 -1.01
N ALA A 34 -14.27 -14.89 -1.18
CA ALA A 34 -15.43 -15.16 -0.32
C ALA A 34 -16.16 -16.43 -0.70
N THR A 35 -16.13 -16.81 -1.98
CA THR A 35 -16.90 -17.96 -2.45
C THR A 35 -16.04 -19.09 -3.00
N GLY A 36 -14.79 -18.79 -3.36
CA GLY A 36 -13.92 -19.74 -4.02
C GLY A 36 -14.18 -19.90 -5.52
N GLU A 37 -15.19 -19.21 -6.04
CA GLU A 37 -15.53 -19.32 -7.45
C GLU A 37 -14.53 -18.58 -8.33
N ILE A 38 -14.32 -19.11 -9.53
CA ILE A 38 -13.49 -18.43 -10.53
C ILE A 38 -14.28 -17.26 -11.08
N ILE A 39 -13.71 -16.06 -11.03
CA ILE A 39 -14.33 -14.84 -11.55
C ILE A 39 -14.07 -14.72 -13.05
N GLY A 40 -12.89 -15.11 -13.47
CA GLY A 40 -12.42 -14.96 -14.84
C GLY A 40 -10.93 -15.26 -14.88
N SER A 41 -10.27 -14.74 -15.91
CA SER A 41 -8.83 -14.95 -16.06
C SER A 41 -8.17 -13.70 -16.62
N VAL A 42 -6.83 -13.66 -16.53
CA VAL A 42 -6.03 -12.61 -17.15
C VAL A 42 -4.83 -13.26 -17.83
N PRO A 43 -4.18 -12.57 -18.79
CA PRO A 43 -3.06 -13.17 -19.50
C PRO A 43 -1.90 -13.51 -18.55
N LYS A 44 -1.26 -14.65 -18.82
CA LYS A 44 -0.04 -15.04 -18.11
C LYS A 44 1.14 -14.64 -18.98
N MET A 45 1.55 -13.39 -18.87
CA MET A 45 2.64 -12.83 -19.66
C MET A 45 3.99 -13.14 -19.04
N GLY A 46 5.02 -12.99 -19.83
CA GLY A 46 6.40 -13.19 -19.38
C GLY A 46 7.29 -12.04 -19.82
N ALA A 47 8.56 -12.35 -19.99
CA ALA A 47 9.58 -11.33 -20.25
C ALA A 47 9.35 -10.59 -21.57
N ALA A 48 8.96 -11.32 -22.63
CA ALA A 48 8.84 -10.70 -23.95
C ALA A 48 7.75 -9.61 -23.99
N GLU A 49 6.57 -9.93 -23.43
CA GLU A 49 5.49 -8.96 -23.39
C GLU A 49 5.85 -7.77 -22.52
N THR A 50 6.53 -8.03 -21.39
CA THR A 50 6.97 -6.97 -20.48
C THR A 50 7.97 -6.06 -21.19
N ARG A 51 8.90 -6.65 -21.94
CA ARG A 51 9.88 -5.87 -22.71
C ARG A 51 9.19 -4.93 -23.70
N ARG A 52 8.16 -5.43 -24.39
CA ARG A 52 7.44 -4.57 -25.32
C ARG A 52 6.73 -3.43 -24.62
N ALA A 53 6.19 -3.69 -23.43
CA ALA A 53 5.55 -2.61 -22.64
C ALA A 53 6.59 -1.56 -22.23
N ILE A 54 7.79 -2.01 -21.83
CA ILE A 54 8.87 -1.09 -21.46
C ILE A 54 9.30 -0.26 -22.67
N GLU A 55 9.43 -0.90 -23.82
CA GLU A 55 9.82 -0.19 -25.05
C GLU A 55 8.75 0.82 -25.45
N ALA A 56 7.47 0.48 -25.29
CA ALA A 56 6.40 1.42 -25.59
C ALA A 56 6.44 2.61 -24.63
N ALA A 57 6.75 2.37 -23.36
CA ALA A 57 6.88 3.44 -22.37
C ALA A 57 8.04 4.38 -22.73
N ASP A 58 9.14 3.79 -23.20
CA ASP A 58 10.30 4.57 -23.63
C ASP A 58 9.97 5.44 -24.84
N LYS A 59 9.24 4.88 -25.80
CA LYS A 59 8.83 5.61 -26.98
C LYS A 59 7.86 6.74 -26.66
N ALA A 60 6.98 6.53 -25.68
CA ALA A 60 6.00 7.55 -25.30
C ALA A 60 6.58 8.65 -24.41
N LEU A 61 7.74 8.41 -23.81
CA LEU A 61 8.30 9.31 -22.81
C LEU A 61 8.59 10.72 -23.33
N PRO A 62 9.24 10.91 -24.49
CA PRO A 62 9.57 12.27 -24.91
C PRO A 62 8.35 13.19 -25.06
N ALA A 63 7.30 12.71 -25.68
CA ALA A 63 6.10 13.54 -25.85
C ALA A 63 5.39 13.80 -24.52
N TRP A 64 5.36 12.80 -23.64
CA TRP A 64 4.71 12.97 -22.34
C TRP A 64 5.45 13.99 -21.48
N ARG A 65 6.77 13.84 -21.37
CA ARG A 65 7.56 14.76 -20.55
C ARG A 65 7.60 16.17 -21.12
N ALA A 66 7.38 16.32 -22.42
CA ALA A 66 7.38 17.63 -23.06
C ALA A 66 6.10 18.43 -22.78
N LEU A 67 5.02 17.78 -22.33
CA LEU A 67 3.80 18.48 -21.96
C LEU A 67 4.07 19.42 -20.78
N THR A 68 3.33 20.51 -20.72
CA THR A 68 3.41 21.37 -19.54
C THR A 68 2.83 20.63 -18.33
N ALA A 69 3.20 21.11 -17.14
CA ALA A 69 2.65 20.55 -15.93
C ALA A 69 1.12 20.63 -15.93
N LYS A 70 0.57 21.74 -16.44
CA LYS A 70 -0.87 21.92 -16.50
C LYS A 70 -1.54 20.86 -17.40
N GLU A 71 -0.94 20.57 -18.53
CA GLU A 71 -1.49 19.56 -19.44
C GLU A 71 -1.50 18.19 -18.80
N ARG A 72 -0.41 17.81 -18.13
CA ARG A 72 -0.38 16.54 -17.42
C ARG A 72 -1.39 16.53 -16.25
N ALA A 73 -1.44 17.64 -15.51
CA ALA A 73 -2.36 17.77 -14.38
C ALA A 73 -3.82 17.62 -14.83
N ASN A 74 -4.17 18.20 -15.98
CA ASN A 74 -5.54 18.10 -16.47
C ASN A 74 -5.93 16.65 -16.78
N LYS A 75 -5.01 15.87 -17.32
CA LYS A 75 -5.28 14.47 -17.60
C LYS A 75 -5.41 13.65 -16.31
N LEU A 76 -4.57 13.94 -15.32
CA LEU A 76 -4.69 13.27 -14.02
C LEU A 76 -6.00 13.66 -13.33
N ARG A 77 -6.41 14.91 -13.46
CA ARG A 77 -7.69 15.35 -12.90
C ARG A 77 -8.86 14.63 -13.57
N ARG A 78 -8.79 14.45 -14.88
CA ARG A 78 -9.85 13.72 -15.58
C ARG A 78 -9.91 12.27 -15.12
N TRP A 79 -8.75 11.65 -14.91
CA TRP A 79 -8.69 10.28 -14.39
C TRP A 79 -9.31 10.22 -12.99
N PHE A 80 -8.98 11.19 -12.14
CA PHE A 80 -9.61 11.31 -10.82
C PHE A 80 -11.13 11.39 -10.94
N ASP A 81 -11.64 12.29 -11.79
CA ASP A 81 -13.07 12.45 -11.96
C ASP A 81 -13.73 11.14 -12.38
N LEU A 82 -13.12 10.43 -13.31
CA LEU A 82 -13.67 9.17 -13.79
C LEU A 82 -13.69 8.10 -12.70
N MET A 83 -12.69 8.08 -11.84
CA MET A 83 -12.71 7.14 -10.71
C MET A 83 -13.87 7.43 -9.78
N ILE A 84 -14.09 8.70 -9.47
CA ILE A 84 -15.20 9.08 -8.59
C ILE A 84 -16.55 8.77 -9.24
N GLU A 85 -16.67 9.05 -10.54
CA GLU A 85 -17.93 8.77 -11.27
C GLU A 85 -18.25 7.28 -11.30
N ASN A 86 -17.21 6.43 -11.28
CA ASN A 86 -17.38 4.98 -11.36
C ASN A 86 -17.09 4.29 -10.03
N GLN A 87 -17.18 5.02 -8.92
CA GLN A 87 -16.81 4.49 -7.61
C GLN A 87 -17.57 3.20 -7.26
N ASP A 88 -18.87 3.16 -7.53
CA ASP A 88 -19.68 1.99 -7.17
C ASP A 88 -19.21 0.75 -7.91
N ASP A 89 -18.97 0.85 -9.22
CA ASP A 89 -18.49 -0.28 -10.01
C ASP A 89 -17.10 -0.71 -9.58
N LEU A 90 -16.19 0.26 -9.38
CA LEU A 90 -14.82 -0.05 -8.98
C LEU A 90 -14.80 -0.73 -7.61
N ALA A 91 -15.63 -0.27 -6.69
CA ALA A 91 -15.71 -0.88 -5.36
C ALA A 91 -16.25 -2.30 -5.43
N ARG A 92 -17.30 -2.51 -6.24
CA ARG A 92 -17.88 -3.84 -6.39
C ARG A 92 -16.86 -4.81 -6.96
N LEU A 93 -16.15 -4.39 -8.00
CA LEU A 93 -15.10 -5.20 -8.62
C LEU A 93 -14.03 -5.58 -7.60
N MET A 94 -13.62 -4.59 -6.79
CA MET A 94 -12.60 -4.82 -5.76
C MET A 94 -13.07 -5.82 -4.71
N THR A 95 -14.29 -5.67 -4.21
CA THR A 95 -14.82 -6.60 -3.23
C THR A 95 -14.86 -8.02 -3.78
N ILE A 96 -15.24 -8.17 -5.04
CA ILE A 96 -15.34 -9.51 -5.65
C ILE A 96 -13.96 -10.17 -5.76
N GLU A 97 -12.93 -9.41 -6.17
CA GLU A 97 -11.62 -10.05 -6.37
C GLU A 97 -10.76 -10.10 -5.09
N GLN A 98 -10.97 -9.18 -4.14
CA GLN A 98 -10.10 -9.07 -2.98
C GLN A 98 -10.78 -9.55 -1.69
N GLY A 99 -12.08 -9.35 -1.57
CA GLY A 99 -12.85 -9.82 -0.44
C GLY A 99 -13.23 -8.74 0.58
N LYS A 100 -12.62 -7.57 0.56
CA LYS A 100 -12.95 -6.56 1.57
C LYS A 100 -14.41 -6.11 1.43
N PRO A 101 -15.05 -5.73 2.54
CA PRO A 101 -16.44 -5.28 2.47
C PRO A 101 -16.62 -4.10 1.53
N LEU A 102 -17.81 -4.01 0.94
CA LEU A 102 -18.10 -2.98 -0.05
C LEU A 102 -17.86 -1.57 0.48
N ALA A 103 -18.21 -1.31 1.74
CA ALA A 103 -17.97 0.02 2.33
C ALA A 103 -16.48 0.34 2.37
N GLU A 104 -15.64 -0.64 2.75
CA GLU A 104 -14.19 -0.44 2.75
C GLU A 104 -13.67 -0.25 1.34
N ALA A 105 -14.22 -0.99 0.37
CA ALA A 105 -13.81 -0.85 -1.02
C ALA A 105 -14.14 0.54 -1.56
N LYS A 106 -15.32 1.06 -1.24
CA LYS A 106 -15.68 2.43 -1.64
C LYS A 106 -14.71 3.45 -1.05
N GLY A 107 -14.35 3.25 0.21
CA GLY A 107 -13.37 4.12 0.86
C GLY A 107 -12.02 4.04 0.18
N GLU A 108 -11.61 2.84 -0.22
CA GLU A 108 -10.33 2.71 -0.93
C GLU A 108 -10.37 3.39 -2.30
N ILE A 109 -11.49 3.31 -3.02
CA ILE A 109 -11.58 3.99 -4.32
C ILE A 109 -11.42 5.49 -4.14
N ALA A 110 -12.09 6.07 -3.13
CA ALA A 110 -11.94 7.50 -2.86
C ALA A 110 -10.48 7.84 -2.48
N TYR A 111 -9.87 7.01 -1.66
CA TYR A 111 -8.48 7.18 -1.27
C TYR A 111 -7.55 7.07 -2.48
N ALA A 112 -7.77 6.06 -3.32
CA ALA A 112 -6.95 5.88 -4.53
C ALA A 112 -7.08 7.10 -5.45
N ALA A 113 -8.31 7.57 -5.65
CA ALA A 113 -8.55 8.72 -6.51
C ALA A 113 -7.86 9.98 -5.97
N SER A 114 -7.81 10.13 -4.64
CA SER A 114 -7.21 11.32 -4.04
C SER A 114 -5.76 11.53 -4.44
N PHE A 115 -5.02 10.45 -4.74
CA PHE A 115 -3.63 10.59 -5.16
C PHE A 115 -3.53 11.19 -6.57
N LEU A 116 -4.48 10.91 -7.43
CA LEU A 116 -4.48 11.51 -8.77
C LEU A 116 -4.78 13.00 -8.70
N GLU A 117 -5.72 13.38 -7.85
CA GLU A 117 -6.02 14.78 -7.63
C GLU A 117 -4.81 15.50 -7.03
N TRP A 118 -4.26 14.94 -5.95
CA TRP A 118 -3.14 15.55 -5.23
C TRP A 118 -1.94 15.75 -6.14
N PHE A 119 -1.55 14.72 -6.89
CA PHE A 119 -0.35 14.83 -7.70
C PHE A 119 -0.58 15.60 -8.99
N GLY A 120 -1.82 15.67 -9.47
CA GLY A 120 -2.15 16.63 -10.52
C GLY A 120 -1.83 18.04 -10.07
N GLU A 121 -2.14 18.36 -8.82
CA GLU A 121 -1.83 19.68 -8.26
C GLU A 121 -0.33 19.84 -8.02
N GLU A 122 0.33 18.80 -7.50
CA GLU A 122 1.77 18.85 -7.22
C GLU A 122 2.61 18.93 -8.49
N ALA A 123 2.10 18.45 -9.63
CA ALA A 123 2.80 18.57 -10.90
C ALA A 123 3.23 20.01 -11.19
N LYS A 124 2.43 20.97 -10.74
CA LYS A 124 2.66 22.38 -11.00
C LYS A 124 3.66 23.00 -10.03
N ARG A 125 4.18 22.24 -9.07
CA ARG A 125 5.08 22.73 -8.02
C ARG A 125 6.47 22.09 -8.08
N ILE A 126 6.88 21.63 -9.25
CA ILE A 126 8.19 21.02 -9.44
C ILE A 126 9.18 22.16 -9.65
N TYR A 127 9.40 22.94 -8.59
CA TYR A 127 10.25 24.12 -8.64
C TYR A 127 11.71 23.74 -8.48
N GLY A 128 12.59 24.47 -9.16
CA GLY A 128 14.02 24.37 -8.95
C GLY A 128 14.52 25.52 -8.11
N ASP A 129 15.80 25.83 -8.26
CA ASP A 129 16.46 26.85 -7.47
C ASP A 129 17.27 27.77 -8.36
N THR A 130 17.42 29.04 -7.93
CA THR A 130 18.47 29.92 -8.41
C THR A 130 19.43 30.12 -7.25
N ILE A 131 20.73 29.93 -7.50
CA ILE A 131 21.76 29.95 -6.47
C ILE A 131 22.77 31.03 -6.82
N PRO A 132 23.18 31.88 -5.88
CA PRO A 132 24.23 32.89 -6.21
C PRO A 132 25.49 32.22 -6.75
N GLY A 133 26.03 32.79 -7.82
CA GLY A 133 27.20 32.22 -8.45
C GLY A 133 28.45 32.26 -7.57
N HIS A 134 29.33 31.32 -7.79
CA HIS A 134 30.60 31.23 -7.07
C HIS A 134 31.69 32.11 -7.68
N GLN A 135 31.39 32.70 -8.85
CA GLN A 135 32.25 33.64 -9.52
C GLN A 135 31.38 34.72 -10.18
N PRO A 136 31.92 35.94 -10.38
CA PRO A 136 31.08 37.02 -10.87
C PRO A 136 30.43 36.80 -12.22
N ASP A 137 31.06 36.01 -13.08
CA ASP A 137 30.53 35.75 -14.43
C ASP A 137 29.70 34.48 -14.51
N LYS A 138 29.27 33.93 -13.36
CA LYS A 138 28.52 32.68 -13.36
C LYS A 138 27.11 32.88 -12.84
N ARG A 139 26.20 32.13 -13.42
CA ARG A 139 24.81 32.03 -12.91
C ARG A 139 24.48 30.56 -12.73
N ILE A 140 23.89 30.22 -11.57
CA ILE A 140 23.61 28.84 -11.26
C ILE A 140 22.11 28.65 -11.15
N ILE A 141 21.60 27.66 -11.86
CA ILE A 141 20.19 27.27 -11.86
C ILE A 141 20.10 25.77 -11.61
N VAL A 142 19.14 25.36 -10.80
CA VAL A 142 18.83 23.94 -10.61
C VAL A 142 17.45 23.69 -11.18
N ILE A 143 17.33 22.67 -12.03
CA ILE A 143 16.01 22.23 -12.52
C ILE A 143 15.78 20.81 -12.08
N LYS A 144 14.51 20.38 -12.11
CA LYS A 144 14.11 19.02 -11.82
C LYS A 144 13.48 18.42 -13.06
N GLN A 145 13.84 17.18 -13.36
CA GLN A 145 13.36 16.49 -14.55
C GLN A 145 12.87 15.11 -14.18
N PRO A 146 11.93 14.53 -14.97
CA PRO A 146 11.49 13.17 -14.67
C PRO A 146 12.62 12.17 -14.79
N ILE A 147 12.60 11.17 -13.92
CA ILE A 147 13.59 10.09 -13.94
C ILE A 147 13.58 9.35 -15.28
N GLY A 148 12.41 9.11 -15.86
CA GLY A 148 12.29 8.40 -17.11
C GLY A 148 11.22 7.33 -17.07
N VAL A 149 11.52 6.15 -17.63
CA VAL A 149 10.61 5.03 -17.59
C VAL A 149 10.65 4.41 -16.19
N THR A 150 9.47 4.18 -15.59
CA THR A 150 9.38 3.58 -14.27
C THR A 150 8.64 2.26 -14.35
N ALA A 151 8.91 1.40 -13.37
CA ALA A 151 8.20 0.14 -13.18
C ALA A 151 7.57 0.12 -11.79
N ALA A 152 6.37 -0.42 -11.70
CA ALA A 152 5.68 -0.55 -10.42
C ALA A 152 5.20 -1.98 -10.24
N ILE A 153 5.38 -2.53 -9.03
CA ILE A 153 4.86 -3.84 -8.65
C ILE A 153 4.03 -3.63 -7.40
N THR A 154 2.76 -4.00 -7.47
CA THR A 154 1.81 -3.66 -6.40
C THR A 154 1.16 -4.90 -5.78
N PRO A 155 0.74 -4.80 -4.51
CA PRO A 155 0.19 -5.94 -3.80
C PRO A 155 -1.32 -6.05 -3.95
N TRP A 156 -1.86 -7.11 -3.33
CA TRP A 156 -3.28 -7.44 -3.45
C TRP A 156 -4.16 -6.79 -2.38
N ASN A 157 -3.57 -6.23 -1.32
CA ASN A 157 -4.40 -5.82 -0.18
C ASN A 157 -5.14 -4.50 -0.39
N PHE A 158 -4.57 -3.58 -1.13
CA PHE A 158 -5.23 -2.34 -1.55
C PHE A 158 -5.01 -2.19 -3.04
N PRO A 159 -5.76 -2.94 -3.83
CA PRO A 159 -5.41 -3.12 -5.25
C PRO A 159 -5.58 -1.88 -6.11
N SER A 160 -6.27 -0.84 -5.64
CA SER A 160 -6.37 0.42 -6.38
C SER A 160 -5.45 1.49 -5.80
N ALA A 161 -5.46 1.67 -4.48
CA ALA A 161 -4.70 2.76 -3.87
C ALA A 161 -3.19 2.59 -4.03
N MET A 162 -2.69 1.35 -3.97
CA MET A 162 -1.26 1.11 -4.14
C MET A 162 -0.79 1.46 -5.55
N ILE A 163 -1.71 1.44 -6.52
CA ILE A 163 -1.38 1.81 -7.90
C ILE A 163 -1.32 3.33 -8.04
N THR A 164 -2.36 4.04 -7.61
CA THR A 164 -2.42 5.48 -7.84
C THR A 164 -1.40 6.25 -7.00
N ARG A 165 -1.03 5.71 -5.84
CA ARG A 165 0.05 6.28 -5.03
C ARG A 165 1.37 6.31 -5.78
N LYS A 166 1.54 5.43 -6.77
CA LYS A 166 2.76 5.31 -7.57
C LYS A 166 2.57 5.97 -8.94
N ALA A 167 1.48 5.66 -9.63
CA ALA A 167 1.24 6.21 -10.96
C ALA A 167 0.97 7.71 -10.91
N GLY A 168 0.29 8.17 -9.86
CA GLY A 168 0.01 9.60 -9.72
C GLY A 168 1.26 10.45 -9.79
N PRO A 169 2.19 10.27 -8.85
CA PRO A 169 3.42 11.08 -8.88
C PRO A 169 4.31 10.79 -10.08
N ALA A 170 4.37 9.55 -10.55
CA ALA A 170 5.20 9.23 -11.72
C ALA A 170 4.74 10.02 -12.94
N LEU A 171 3.45 9.94 -13.26
CA LEU A 171 2.93 10.63 -14.44
C LEU A 171 2.95 12.14 -14.25
N ALA A 172 2.67 12.61 -13.05
CA ALA A 172 2.73 14.05 -12.75
C ALA A 172 4.12 14.61 -13.00
N ALA A 173 5.15 13.85 -12.66
CA ALA A 173 6.54 14.26 -12.83
C ALA A 173 6.97 14.25 -14.30
N GLY A 174 6.22 13.59 -15.17
CA GLY A 174 6.58 13.43 -16.59
C GLY A 174 7.17 12.07 -16.92
N CYS A 175 7.13 11.12 -15.97
CA CYS A 175 7.57 9.74 -16.21
C CYS A 175 6.50 8.93 -16.90
N THR A 176 6.90 7.80 -17.50
CA THR A 176 5.97 6.76 -17.94
C THR A 176 6.08 5.57 -16.98
N MET A 177 5.10 4.68 -17.04
CA MET A 177 5.07 3.57 -16.07
C MET A 177 4.55 2.28 -16.66
N VAL A 178 5.24 1.18 -16.35
CA VAL A 178 4.76 -0.18 -16.60
C VAL A 178 4.44 -0.79 -15.25
N LEU A 179 3.19 -1.21 -15.07
CA LEU A 179 2.69 -1.71 -13.79
C LEU A 179 2.42 -3.21 -13.87
N LYS A 180 2.89 -3.94 -12.85
CA LYS A 180 2.50 -5.34 -12.66
C LYS A 180 1.69 -5.44 -11.36
N PRO A 181 0.38 -5.66 -11.46
CA PRO A 181 -0.42 -5.86 -10.25
C PRO A 181 -0.28 -7.29 -9.73
N ALA A 182 -0.69 -7.51 -8.48
CA ALA A 182 -0.72 -8.85 -7.90
C ALA A 182 -1.65 -9.75 -8.70
N SER A 183 -1.27 -11.00 -8.84
CA SER A 183 -2.08 -11.97 -9.61
C SER A 183 -3.44 -12.21 -8.98
N GLN A 184 -3.57 -12.05 -7.67
CA GLN A 184 -4.86 -12.26 -6.99
C GLN A 184 -5.88 -11.17 -7.32
N THR A 185 -5.41 -9.95 -7.62
CA THR A 185 -6.30 -8.81 -7.78
C THR A 185 -5.94 -7.95 -8.98
N PRO A 186 -5.99 -8.54 -10.18
CA PRO A 186 -5.59 -7.79 -11.38
C PRO A 186 -6.69 -6.89 -11.92
N TYR A 187 -7.96 -7.14 -11.57
CA TYR A 187 -9.06 -6.45 -12.22
C TYR A 187 -9.18 -4.99 -11.80
N SER A 188 -8.83 -4.67 -10.55
CA SER A 188 -8.79 -3.26 -10.15
C SER A 188 -7.78 -2.50 -11.01
N ALA A 189 -6.61 -3.09 -11.26
CA ALA A 189 -5.59 -2.45 -12.09
C ALA A 189 -6.08 -2.25 -13.52
N LEU A 190 -6.73 -3.27 -14.08
CA LEU A 190 -7.20 -3.17 -15.47
C LEU A 190 -8.35 -2.18 -15.61
N ALA A 191 -9.22 -2.08 -14.60
CA ALA A 191 -10.25 -1.06 -14.61
C ALA A 191 -9.65 0.35 -14.55
N LEU A 192 -8.59 0.53 -13.76
CA LEU A 192 -7.92 1.82 -13.71
C LEU A 192 -7.29 2.15 -15.07
N ALA A 193 -6.75 1.15 -15.77
CA ALA A 193 -6.20 1.38 -17.11
C ALA A 193 -7.30 1.79 -18.09
N GLU A 194 -8.48 1.17 -17.99
CA GLU A 194 -9.60 1.56 -18.82
C GLU A 194 -9.95 3.04 -18.60
N LEU A 195 -9.97 3.45 -17.34
CA LEU A 195 -10.29 4.85 -17.03
C LEU A 195 -9.16 5.79 -17.43
N ALA A 196 -7.89 5.34 -17.34
CA ALA A 196 -6.78 6.16 -17.80
C ALA A 196 -6.90 6.45 -19.30
N GLU A 197 -7.28 5.44 -20.07
CA GLU A 197 -7.50 5.61 -21.51
C GLU A 197 -8.60 6.63 -21.77
N ARG A 198 -9.73 6.51 -21.06
CA ARG A 198 -10.83 7.46 -21.19
C ARG A 198 -10.44 8.87 -20.80
N ALA A 199 -9.50 8.99 -19.84
CA ALA A 199 -9.04 10.29 -19.37
C ALA A 199 -8.09 10.97 -20.35
N GLY A 200 -7.65 10.26 -21.39
CA GLY A 200 -6.75 10.81 -22.38
C GLY A 200 -5.29 10.62 -22.08
N ILE A 201 -4.94 9.72 -21.16
CA ILE A 201 -3.54 9.35 -20.95
C ILE A 201 -3.07 8.65 -22.22
N PRO A 202 -2.02 9.18 -22.90
CA PRO A 202 -1.63 8.63 -24.20
C PRO A 202 -1.13 7.19 -24.13
N LYS A 203 -1.23 6.49 -25.24
CA LYS A 203 -0.75 5.11 -25.31
C LYS A 203 0.73 5.04 -24.95
N GLY A 204 1.09 4.01 -24.21
CA GLY A 204 2.47 3.79 -23.78
C GLY A 204 2.83 4.51 -22.50
N VAL A 205 2.11 5.56 -22.12
CA VAL A 205 2.44 6.30 -20.89
C VAL A 205 2.15 5.46 -19.65
N PHE A 206 1.09 4.66 -19.69
CA PHE A 206 0.73 3.78 -18.58
C PHE A 206 0.29 2.44 -19.17
N SER A 207 0.99 1.37 -18.79
CA SER A 207 0.65 0.03 -19.24
C SER A 207 0.51 -0.89 -18.02
N VAL A 208 -0.32 -1.92 -18.15
CA VAL A 208 -0.53 -2.92 -17.10
C VAL A 208 -0.23 -4.29 -17.69
N VAL A 209 0.79 -4.96 -17.15
CA VAL A 209 1.21 -6.31 -17.57
C VAL A 209 0.81 -7.27 -16.47
N THR A 210 0.08 -8.31 -16.84
CA THR A 210 -0.28 -9.37 -15.90
C THR A 210 0.57 -10.60 -16.18
N GLY A 211 0.86 -11.40 -15.15
CA GLY A 211 1.61 -12.62 -15.43
C GLY A 211 2.50 -13.08 -14.31
N SER A 212 3.49 -13.84 -14.70
CA SER A 212 4.43 -14.50 -13.80
C SER A 212 5.27 -13.48 -13.02
N ALA A 213 5.26 -13.60 -11.70
CA ALA A 213 6.04 -12.68 -10.85
C ALA A 213 7.53 -12.72 -11.21
N GLY A 214 8.05 -13.92 -11.43
CA GLY A 214 9.47 -14.07 -11.75
C GLY A 214 9.86 -13.50 -13.11
N GLU A 215 9.09 -13.85 -14.14
CA GLU A 215 9.44 -13.41 -15.48
C GLU A 215 9.16 -11.93 -15.71
N VAL A 216 7.98 -11.46 -15.29
CA VAL A 216 7.64 -10.05 -15.45
C VAL A 216 8.53 -9.21 -14.55
N GLY A 217 8.63 -9.59 -13.27
CA GLY A 217 9.48 -8.86 -12.34
C GLY A 217 10.93 -8.83 -12.76
N GLY A 218 11.44 -9.97 -13.26
CA GLY A 218 12.83 -10.06 -13.73
C GLY A 218 13.12 -9.14 -14.90
N GLU A 219 12.17 -9.01 -15.82
CA GLU A 219 12.36 -8.06 -16.94
C GLU A 219 12.31 -6.62 -16.46
N LEU A 220 11.42 -6.33 -15.50
CA LEU A 220 11.32 -4.96 -14.96
C LEU A 220 12.60 -4.56 -14.23
N THR A 221 13.23 -5.49 -13.51
CA THR A 221 14.46 -5.16 -12.76
C THR A 221 15.71 -5.17 -13.62
N SER A 222 15.74 -5.97 -14.71
CA SER A 222 16.96 -6.13 -15.49
C SER A 222 17.01 -5.25 -16.74
N ASN A 223 15.89 -4.74 -17.20
CA ASN A 223 15.87 -3.95 -18.44
C ASN A 223 16.44 -2.56 -18.16
N PRO A 224 17.53 -2.17 -18.87
CA PRO A 224 18.17 -0.89 -18.56
C PRO A 224 17.36 0.35 -18.94
N ILE A 225 16.31 0.20 -19.75
CA ILE A 225 15.42 1.32 -20.04
C ILE A 225 14.70 1.79 -18.79
N VAL A 226 14.36 0.84 -17.89
CA VAL A 226 13.68 1.17 -16.63
C VAL A 226 14.67 1.86 -15.70
N ARG A 227 14.37 3.10 -15.32
CA ARG A 227 15.28 3.89 -14.48
C ARG A 227 14.91 3.81 -12.99
N LYS A 228 13.67 3.43 -12.70
CA LYS A 228 13.19 3.37 -11.31
C LYS A 228 12.20 2.23 -11.16
N LEU A 229 12.34 1.51 -10.05
CA LEU A 229 11.35 0.51 -9.62
C LEU A 229 10.70 0.99 -8.33
N THR A 230 9.36 0.94 -8.27
CA THR A 230 8.62 1.19 -7.04
C THR A 230 7.83 -0.07 -6.70
N PHE A 231 8.00 -0.56 -5.48
CA PHE A 231 7.43 -1.84 -5.04
C PHE A 231 6.77 -1.70 -3.68
N THR A 232 5.60 -2.30 -3.53
CA THR A 232 4.96 -2.49 -2.23
C THR A 232 4.67 -3.97 -2.05
N GLY A 233 5.11 -4.53 -0.93
CA GLY A 233 4.90 -5.94 -0.63
C GLY A 233 5.75 -6.39 0.54
N SER A 234 6.11 -7.67 0.56
CA SER A 234 6.87 -8.22 1.67
C SER A 234 8.31 -7.73 1.67
N THR A 235 8.89 -7.66 2.87
CA THR A 235 10.28 -7.24 3.02
C THR A 235 11.24 -8.18 2.29
N GLU A 236 10.95 -9.48 2.33
CA GLU A 236 11.81 -10.48 1.66
C GLU A 236 11.89 -10.19 0.15
N ILE A 237 10.75 -9.98 -0.48
CA ILE A 237 10.73 -9.70 -1.92
C ILE A 237 11.35 -8.34 -2.20
N GLY A 238 11.11 -7.36 -1.33
CA GLY A 238 11.74 -6.04 -1.48
C GLY A 238 13.25 -6.12 -1.49
N ARG A 239 13.83 -6.92 -0.59
CA ARG A 239 15.28 -7.11 -0.58
C ARG A 239 15.78 -7.71 -1.89
N GLN A 240 15.06 -8.70 -2.41
CA GLN A 240 15.43 -9.35 -3.66
C GLN A 240 15.39 -8.36 -4.82
N LEU A 241 14.31 -7.59 -4.91
CA LEU A 241 14.16 -6.63 -6.01
C LEU A 241 15.20 -5.53 -5.93
N MET A 242 15.51 -5.06 -4.72
CA MET A 242 16.54 -4.05 -4.53
C MET A 242 17.90 -4.57 -5.01
N ALA A 243 18.22 -5.82 -4.67
CA ALA A 243 19.48 -6.42 -5.11
C ALA A 243 19.55 -6.53 -6.62
N GLU A 244 18.44 -6.93 -7.25
CA GLU A 244 18.40 -7.03 -8.71
C GLU A 244 18.58 -5.65 -9.36
N CYS A 245 17.93 -4.62 -8.81
CA CYS A 245 18.02 -3.27 -9.34
C CYS A 245 19.42 -2.66 -9.18
N ALA A 246 20.19 -3.16 -8.22
CA ALA A 246 21.52 -2.64 -7.98
C ALA A 246 22.46 -2.88 -9.17
N GLN A 247 22.18 -3.87 -10.02
CA GLN A 247 23.06 -4.21 -11.14
C GLN A 247 23.25 -3.02 -12.10
N ASP A 248 22.23 -2.21 -12.30
CA ASP A 248 22.38 -1.01 -13.15
C ASP A 248 21.97 0.25 -12.41
N ILE A 249 21.98 0.18 -11.09
CA ILE A 249 21.82 1.35 -10.22
C ILE A 249 20.46 2.04 -10.44
N LYS A 250 19.40 1.25 -10.66
CA LYS A 250 18.07 1.83 -10.72
C LYS A 250 17.71 2.45 -9.38
N LYS A 251 17.00 3.55 -9.42
CA LYS A 251 16.40 4.07 -8.19
C LYS A 251 15.29 3.15 -7.73
N VAL A 252 15.13 3.03 -6.40
CA VAL A 252 14.06 2.20 -5.86
C VAL A 252 13.30 2.96 -4.81
N SER A 253 11.97 2.75 -4.80
CA SER A 253 11.10 3.09 -3.67
C SER A 253 10.49 1.79 -3.19
N LEU A 254 10.53 1.56 -1.89
CA LEU A 254 10.09 0.30 -1.32
C LEU A 254 9.18 0.57 -0.13
N GLU A 255 7.95 0.02 -0.19
CA GLU A 255 7.02 0.05 0.92
C GLU A 255 6.83 -1.39 1.36
N LEU A 256 7.44 -1.75 2.48
CA LEU A 256 7.59 -3.14 2.85
C LEU A 256 6.82 -3.47 4.12
N GLY A 257 7.17 -4.56 4.77
CA GLY A 257 6.45 -5.04 5.94
C GLY A 257 6.52 -4.12 7.13
N GLY A 258 5.64 -4.37 8.08
CA GLY A 258 5.59 -3.61 9.31
C GLY A 258 5.34 -4.49 10.51
N ASN A 259 5.47 -3.90 11.67
CA ASN A 259 5.24 -4.57 12.94
C ASN A 259 4.79 -3.53 13.95
N ALA A 260 3.69 -2.86 13.60
CA ALA A 260 3.27 -1.65 14.30
C ALA A 260 2.93 -1.91 15.77
N PRO A 261 3.53 -1.15 16.69
CA PRO A 261 3.05 -1.13 18.06
C PRO A 261 1.83 -0.22 18.16
N PHE A 262 0.89 -0.61 18.99
CA PHE A 262 -0.26 0.20 19.35
C PHE A 262 -0.23 0.30 20.87
N ILE A 263 0.14 1.47 21.38
CA ILE A 263 0.46 1.64 22.80
C ILE A 263 -0.67 2.39 23.50
N VAL A 264 -1.16 1.80 24.59
CA VAL A 264 -2.21 2.44 25.41
C VAL A 264 -1.61 2.76 26.77
N PHE A 265 -1.37 4.05 27.01
CA PHE A 265 -0.86 4.52 28.32
C PHE A 265 -2.01 4.65 29.31
N ASP A 266 -1.66 4.69 30.60
CA ASP A 266 -2.67 4.71 31.64
C ASP A 266 -3.47 6.02 31.71
N ASP A 267 -3.00 7.08 31.04
CA ASP A 267 -3.77 8.33 30.96
C ASP A 267 -4.59 8.43 29.67
N ALA A 268 -4.65 7.38 28.86
CA ALA A 268 -5.37 7.41 27.60
C ALA A 268 -6.89 7.46 27.82
N ASP A 269 -7.58 8.06 26.85
CA ASP A 269 -9.03 7.90 26.74
C ASP A 269 -9.28 6.48 26.24
N LEU A 270 -9.69 5.58 27.14
CA LEU A 270 -9.80 4.16 26.80
C LEU A 270 -10.82 3.88 25.70
N ASP A 271 -11.96 4.57 25.72
CA ASP A 271 -12.96 4.35 24.68
C ASP A 271 -12.40 4.73 23.30
N ALA A 272 -11.71 5.85 23.23
CA ALA A 272 -11.07 6.28 21.99
C ALA A 272 -9.98 5.29 21.57
N ALA A 273 -9.21 4.79 22.53
CA ALA A 273 -8.13 3.84 22.23
C ALA A 273 -8.70 2.52 21.68
N VAL A 274 -9.81 2.06 22.23
CA VAL A 274 -10.47 0.83 21.74
C VAL A 274 -10.97 1.04 20.32
N GLU A 275 -11.58 2.19 20.04
CA GLU A 275 -12.06 2.50 18.70
C GLU A 275 -10.90 2.55 17.72
N GLY A 276 -9.79 3.17 18.12
CA GLY A 276 -8.59 3.22 17.27
C GLY A 276 -8.00 1.84 17.03
N ALA A 277 -7.96 1.00 18.07
CA ALA A 277 -7.44 -0.36 17.94
C ALA A 277 -8.31 -1.19 17.00
N LEU A 278 -9.62 -1.04 17.11
CA LEU A 278 -10.53 -1.76 16.23
C LEU A 278 -10.28 -1.41 14.77
N ILE A 279 -10.17 -0.12 14.49
CA ILE A 279 -9.91 0.35 13.13
C ILE A 279 -8.53 -0.09 12.67
N SER A 280 -7.52 0.12 13.50
CA SER A 280 -6.14 -0.16 13.10
C SER A 280 -5.87 -1.65 12.90
N LYS A 281 -6.54 -2.51 13.65
CA LYS A 281 -6.25 -3.94 13.60
C LYS A 281 -7.17 -4.68 12.64
N TYR A 282 -8.46 -4.33 12.58
CA TYR A 282 -9.43 -5.19 11.89
C TYR A 282 -9.91 -4.67 10.54
N ARG A 283 -9.51 -3.49 10.18
CA ARG A 283 -9.74 -3.02 8.82
C ARG A 283 -8.98 -3.94 7.86
N UNK A 284 -9.62 -4.29 6.86
CA UNK A 284 -9.19 -5.06 6.07
C UNK A 284 -8.91 -6.23 6.56
N ASN A 285 -9.50 -6.64 7.53
CA ASN A 285 -9.28 -7.96 8.12
C ASN A 285 -7.83 -8.11 8.65
N GLY A 286 -7.21 -7.00 9.00
CA GLY A 286 -5.82 -7.00 9.43
C GLY A 286 -4.81 -7.15 8.31
N GLN A 287 -5.24 -7.17 7.09
CA GLN A 287 -4.37 -7.33 5.92
C GLN A 287 -3.90 -5.97 5.41
N THR A 288 -3.27 -5.21 6.30
CA THR A 288 -2.86 -3.85 6.04
C THR A 288 -1.46 -3.65 6.61
N CYS A 289 -0.57 -3.07 5.82
CA CYS A 289 0.83 -2.91 6.25
C CYS A 289 0.97 -1.99 7.47
N VAL A 290 0.00 -1.09 7.68
CA VAL A 290 0.04 -0.18 8.82
C VAL A 290 -0.86 -0.64 9.97
N CYS A 291 -1.41 -1.85 9.92
CA CYS A 291 -2.29 -2.29 11.00
C CYS A 291 -1.47 -2.59 12.26
N ALA A 292 -2.11 -2.39 13.41
CA ALA A 292 -1.49 -2.73 14.68
C ALA A 292 -1.14 -4.21 14.71
N ASN A 293 0.10 -4.52 14.99
CA ASN A 293 0.55 -5.91 15.09
C ASN A 293 0.79 -6.31 16.52
N ARG A 294 1.20 -5.35 17.38
CA ARG A 294 1.44 -5.59 18.80
C ARG A 294 0.70 -4.53 19.59
N LEU A 295 -0.26 -4.97 20.40
CA LEU A 295 -1.00 -4.04 21.24
C LEU A 295 -0.40 -4.05 22.64
N TYR A 296 0.27 -2.96 23.00
CA TYR A 296 0.93 -2.80 24.30
C TYR A 296 0.03 -1.96 25.20
N VAL A 297 -0.41 -2.54 26.32
CA VAL A 297 -1.35 -1.85 27.22
C VAL A 297 -0.72 -1.76 28.60
N GLN A 298 -0.68 -0.55 29.16
CA GLN A 298 -0.07 -0.35 30.48
C GLN A 298 -0.86 -1.10 31.56
N ASP A 299 -0.14 -1.66 32.53
CA ASP A 299 -0.71 -2.56 33.53
C ASP A 299 -1.99 -2.03 34.17
N GLY A 300 -2.01 -0.75 34.52
CA GLY A 300 -3.14 -0.17 35.26
C GLY A 300 -4.44 -0.11 34.48
N VAL A 301 -4.37 -0.15 33.13
CA VAL A 301 -5.57 -0.10 32.28
C VAL A 301 -5.74 -1.35 31.44
N TYR A 302 -4.94 -2.38 31.68
CA TYR A 302 -4.90 -3.57 30.83
C TYR A 302 -6.26 -4.28 30.80
N ASP A 303 -6.78 -4.64 31.98
CA ASP A 303 -8.02 -5.41 32.02
C ASP A 303 -9.20 -4.61 31.46
N ALA A 304 -9.26 -3.30 31.79
CA ALA A 304 -10.34 -2.46 31.29
C ALA A 304 -10.30 -2.35 29.76
N PHE A 305 -9.09 -2.18 29.23
CA PHE A 305 -8.93 -2.08 27.78
C PHE A 305 -9.35 -3.39 27.09
N VAL A 306 -8.90 -4.53 27.62
CA VAL A 306 -9.22 -5.83 27.02
C VAL A 306 -10.72 -6.07 27.04
N ASP A 307 -11.40 -5.75 28.16
CA ASP A 307 -12.84 -5.94 28.24
C ASP A 307 -13.57 -5.10 27.20
N LYS A 308 -13.17 -3.84 27.05
CA LYS A 308 -13.79 -2.95 26.06
C LYS A 308 -13.50 -3.42 24.63
N LEU A 309 -12.28 -3.86 24.37
CA LEU A 309 -11.92 -4.36 23.04
C LEU A 309 -12.71 -5.61 22.69
N LYS A 310 -12.85 -6.53 23.66
CA LYS A 310 -13.61 -7.73 23.44
C LYS A 310 -15.06 -7.41 23.06
N ALA A 311 -15.67 -6.45 23.76
CA ALA A 311 -17.04 -6.05 23.44
C ALA A 311 -17.15 -5.44 22.05
N ALA A 312 -16.16 -4.64 21.65
CA ALA A 312 -16.15 -4.02 20.33
C ALA A 312 -15.98 -5.05 19.22
N VAL A 313 -15.05 -6.00 19.41
CA VAL A 313 -14.78 -7.04 18.42
C VAL A 313 -16.00 -7.94 18.22
N ALA A 314 -16.77 -8.18 19.29
CA ALA A 314 -17.97 -9.02 19.20
C ALA A 314 -19.02 -8.44 18.24
N LYS A 315 -18.95 -7.15 17.94
CA LYS A 315 -19.91 -6.51 17.04
C LYS A 315 -19.52 -6.61 15.57
N LEU A 316 -18.33 -7.12 15.27
CA LEU A 316 -17.91 -7.26 13.88
C LEU A 316 -18.78 -8.33 13.21
N ASN A 317 -19.19 -8.04 11.96
CA ASN A 317 -20.08 -8.90 11.21
C ASN A 317 -19.31 -9.52 10.04
N ILE A 318 -19.06 -10.82 10.15
CA ILE A 318 -18.22 -11.56 9.19
C ILE A 318 -19.09 -12.13 8.08
N GLY A 319 -18.67 -11.94 6.82
CA GLY A 319 -19.41 -12.48 5.71
C GLY A 319 -18.85 -12.06 4.37
N ASN A 320 -19.61 -12.39 3.33
CA ASN A 320 -19.28 -11.94 1.97
C ASN A 320 -19.43 -10.43 1.92
N GLY A 321 -18.36 -9.75 1.49
CA GLY A 321 -18.33 -8.29 1.51
C GLY A 321 -19.38 -7.60 0.68
N LEU A 322 -20.01 -8.30 -0.27
CA LEU A 322 -21.10 -7.71 -1.05
C LEU A 322 -22.42 -7.62 -0.27
N GLU A 323 -22.53 -8.38 0.82
CA GLU A 323 -23.77 -8.40 1.60
C GLU A 323 -23.85 -7.20 2.51
N ALA A 324 -25.07 -6.67 2.67
CA ALA A 324 -25.30 -5.50 3.52
C ALA A 324 -24.89 -5.78 4.95
N GLY A 325 -24.27 -4.81 5.59
CA GLY A 325 -23.91 -4.90 7.01
C GLY A 325 -22.64 -5.67 7.32
N VAL A 326 -22.03 -6.31 6.35
CA VAL A 326 -20.78 -7.04 6.59
C VAL A 326 -19.65 -6.03 6.84
N THR A 327 -18.91 -6.26 7.93
CA THR A 327 -17.77 -5.41 8.29
C THR A 327 -16.43 -6.10 8.14
N THR A 328 -16.41 -7.43 7.98
CA THR A 328 -15.17 -8.20 7.87
C THR A 328 -15.35 -9.30 6.83
N GLY A 329 -14.53 -9.26 5.80
CA GLY A 329 -14.57 -10.25 4.73
C GLY A 329 -13.63 -11.42 5.00
N PRO A 330 -13.37 -12.27 3.98
CA PRO A 330 -12.44 -13.38 4.12
C PRO A 330 -10.99 -12.90 4.07
N LEU A 331 -10.07 -13.76 4.48
CA LEU A 331 -8.66 -13.58 4.18
C LEU A 331 -8.42 -13.89 2.70
N ILE A 332 -7.32 -13.40 2.17
CA ILE A 332 -7.07 -13.50 0.73
C ILE A 332 -6.94 -14.95 0.25
N ASP A 333 -6.31 -15.81 1.04
CA ASP A 333 -6.08 -17.19 0.62
C ASP A 333 -5.80 -18.08 1.83
N ALA A 334 -5.61 -19.38 1.54
CA ALA A 334 -5.35 -20.37 2.58
C ALA A 334 -4.02 -20.14 3.30
N LYS A 335 -3.03 -19.58 2.62
CA LYS A 335 -1.74 -19.30 3.26
C LYS A 335 -1.92 -18.26 4.36
N ALA A 336 -2.77 -17.26 4.12
CA ALA A 336 -3.05 -16.24 5.14
C ALA A 336 -3.70 -16.86 6.36
N VAL A 337 -4.64 -17.79 6.15
CA VAL A 337 -5.28 -18.50 7.26
C VAL A 337 -4.23 -19.29 8.06
N ALA A 338 -3.36 -20.02 7.35
CA ALA A 338 -2.35 -20.86 8.01
C ALA A 338 -1.40 -20.03 8.86
N LYS A 339 -1.05 -18.83 8.40
CA LYS A 339 -0.15 -17.97 9.17
C LYS A 339 -0.80 -17.49 10.46
N VAL A 340 -2.08 -17.11 10.39
CA VAL A 340 -2.80 -16.69 11.59
C VAL A 340 -2.87 -17.86 12.58
N GLU A 341 -3.18 -19.05 12.09
CA GLU A 341 -3.24 -20.24 12.94
C GLU A 341 -1.90 -20.53 13.59
N GLU A 342 -0.82 -20.42 12.83
CA GLU A 342 0.52 -20.66 13.34
C GLU A 342 0.87 -19.67 14.47
N HIS A 343 0.56 -18.40 14.26
CA HIS A 343 0.86 -17.38 15.26
C HIS A 343 0.04 -17.57 16.54
N ILE A 344 -1.23 -17.97 16.39
CA ILE A 344 -2.06 -18.25 17.57
C ILE A 344 -1.51 -19.46 18.34
N ALA A 345 -1.23 -20.55 17.62
CA ALA A 345 -0.74 -21.78 18.28
C ALA A 345 0.58 -21.52 19.00
N ASP A 346 1.49 -20.76 18.35
CA ASP A 346 2.77 -20.43 18.99
C ASP A 346 2.57 -19.65 20.28
N ALA A 347 1.74 -18.60 20.23
CA ALA A 347 1.54 -17.74 21.39
C ALA A 347 0.88 -18.52 22.53
N VAL A 348 -0.12 -19.36 22.23
CA VAL A 348 -0.81 -20.16 23.23
C VAL A 348 0.14 -21.16 23.86
N SER A 349 1.00 -21.80 23.05
CA SER A 349 1.98 -22.75 23.56
C SER A 349 2.97 -22.09 24.52
N LYS A 350 3.13 -20.77 24.43
CA LYS A 350 4.04 -20.01 25.28
C LYS A 350 3.34 -19.28 26.43
N GLY A 351 2.04 -19.54 26.61
CA GLY A 351 1.31 -19.02 27.76
C GLY A 351 0.22 -18.02 27.50
N ALA A 352 0.08 -17.56 26.26
CA ALA A 352 -1.00 -16.63 25.93
C ALA A 352 -2.37 -17.31 26.01
N LYS A 353 -3.40 -16.50 26.22
CA LYS A 353 -4.78 -17.01 26.33
C LYS A 353 -5.64 -16.38 25.26
N VAL A 354 -6.51 -17.21 24.64
CA VAL A 354 -7.49 -16.73 23.68
C VAL A 354 -8.71 -16.24 24.45
N VAL A 355 -9.06 -14.98 24.30
CA VAL A 355 -10.25 -14.45 24.93
C VAL A 355 -11.38 -14.20 23.93
N SER A 356 -11.10 -14.26 22.64
CA SER A 356 -12.10 -14.08 21.59
C SER A 356 -11.57 -14.70 20.31
N GLY A 357 -12.42 -15.39 19.57
CA GLY A 357 -12.05 -15.99 18.30
C GLY A 357 -11.07 -17.15 18.43
N GLY A 358 -10.00 -17.12 17.66
CA GLY A 358 -8.93 -18.10 17.73
C GLY A 358 -9.05 -19.26 16.77
N LYS A 359 -10.00 -19.22 15.85
CA LYS A 359 -10.27 -20.36 14.97
C LYS A 359 -10.89 -19.91 13.65
N PRO A 360 -10.87 -20.77 12.64
CA PRO A 360 -11.60 -20.46 11.40
C PRO A 360 -13.08 -20.25 11.68
N HIS A 361 -13.69 -19.36 10.92
CA HIS A 361 -15.11 -19.04 11.07
C HIS A 361 -15.98 -20.16 10.50
N ALA A 362 -17.18 -20.31 11.04
CA ALA A 362 -18.13 -21.34 10.63
C ALA A 362 -18.51 -21.24 9.15
N LEU A 363 -18.37 -20.06 8.53
CA LEU A 363 -18.64 -19.90 7.11
C LEU A 363 -17.69 -20.72 6.21
N GLY A 364 -16.56 -21.16 6.75
CA GLY A 364 -15.64 -21.99 5.99
C GLY A 364 -14.72 -21.16 5.10
N GLY A 365 -14.13 -21.81 4.11
CA GLY A 365 -13.22 -21.15 3.19
C GLY A 365 -12.07 -20.46 3.90
N THR A 366 -11.86 -19.19 3.58
CA THR A 366 -10.80 -18.41 4.21
C THR A 366 -11.33 -17.39 5.23
N PHE A 367 -12.55 -17.54 5.67
CA PHE A 367 -13.08 -16.72 6.76
C PHE A 367 -12.46 -17.13 8.08
N PHE A 368 -12.03 -16.14 8.87
CA PHE A 368 -11.39 -16.41 10.16
C PHE A 368 -11.99 -15.51 11.22
N GLU A 369 -12.19 -16.05 12.42
CA GLU A 369 -12.79 -15.25 13.50
C GLU A 369 -11.82 -14.17 13.96
N PRO A 370 -12.29 -12.93 14.09
CA PRO A 370 -11.47 -11.89 14.72
C PRO A 370 -11.03 -12.34 16.10
N THR A 371 -9.75 -12.21 16.39
CA THR A 371 -9.13 -12.88 17.52
C THR A 371 -8.44 -11.88 18.44
N ILE A 372 -8.54 -12.13 19.75
CA ILE A 372 -7.81 -11.39 20.77
C ILE A 372 -7.06 -12.40 21.63
N LEU A 373 -5.76 -12.20 21.78
CA LEU A 373 -4.93 -12.96 22.72
C LEU A 373 -4.48 -12.03 23.83
N VAL A 374 -4.47 -12.53 25.08
CA VAL A 374 -3.98 -11.75 26.20
C VAL A 374 -2.80 -12.44 26.85
N ASP A 375 -2.08 -11.67 27.67
CA ASP A 375 -0.89 -12.13 28.39
C ASP A 375 0.10 -12.76 27.43
N VAL A 376 0.30 -12.12 26.29
CA VAL A 376 1.19 -12.62 25.24
C VAL A 376 2.64 -12.39 25.68
N PRO A 377 3.49 -13.42 25.69
CA PRO A 377 4.86 -13.23 26.11
C PRO A 377 5.73 -12.65 25.01
N LYS A 378 6.82 -12.00 25.40
CA LYS A 378 7.73 -11.32 24.48
C LYS A 378 8.37 -12.26 23.46
N ASN A 379 8.48 -13.55 23.77
CA ASN A 379 9.12 -14.50 22.86
C ASN A 379 8.14 -15.15 21.88
N ALA A 380 6.90 -14.72 21.84
CA ALA A 380 5.94 -15.24 20.87
C ALA A 380 6.29 -14.71 19.47
N LEU A 381 5.97 -15.49 18.43
CA LEU A 381 6.19 -15.08 17.05
C LEU A 381 5.54 -13.72 16.74
N VAL A 382 4.36 -13.48 17.32
CA VAL A 382 3.64 -12.23 17.07
C VAL A 382 4.38 -11.00 17.57
N SER A 383 5.41 -11.15 18.40
CA SER A 383 6.18 -9.99 18.82
C SER A 383 7.19 -9.53 17.78
N LYS A 384 7.55 -10.40 16.85
CA LYS A 384 8.59 -10.09 15.84
C LYS A 384 8.09 -10.15 14.41
N ASP A 385 7.13 -11.04 14.11
CA ASP A 385 6.67 -11.27 12.75
C ASP A 385 5.37 -10.50 12.48
N GLU A 386 5.25 -9.98 11.28
CA GLU A 386 4.02 -9.37 10.80
C GLU A 386 2.98 -10.48 10.57
N THR A 387 1.84 -10.42 11.25
CA THR A 387 0.81 -11.46 11.11
C THR A 387 -0.03 -11.27 9.85
N PHE A 388 -0.42 -10.04 9.59
CA PHE A 388 -1.22 -9.68 8.40
C PHE A 388 -2.56 -10.39 8.42
N GLY A 389 -3.23 -10.37 9.58
CA GLY A 389 -4.51 -11.02 9.75
C GLY A 389 -5.26 -10.48 10.97
N PRO A 390 -6.44 -11.04 11.25
CA PRO A 390 -7.34 -10.47 12.27
C PRO A 390 -6.98 -10.95 13.67
N LEU A 391 -5.75 -10.78 14.07
CA LEU A 391 -5.21 -11.24 15.34
C LEU A 391 -4.65 -10.06 16.12
N ALA A 392 -5.25 -9.78 17.28
CA ALA A 392 -4.80 -8.73 18.18
C ALA A 392 -4.11 -9.33 19.40
N PRO A 393 -2.77 -9.44 19.39
CA PRO A 393 -2.06 -9.92 20.59
C PRO A 393 -1.83 -8.75 21.53
N VAL A 394 -2.23 -8.91 22.79
CA VAL A 394 -2.17 -7.85 23.79
C VAL A 394 -1.07 -8.19 24.81
N PHE A 395 -0.11 -7.26 24.92
CA PHE A 395 1.05 -7.38 25.80
C PHE A 395 0.93 -6.37 26.94
N ARG A 396 1.56 -6.65 28.07
CA ARG A 396 1.61 -5.73 29.21
C ARG A 396 2.90 -4.92 29.18
N PHE A 397 2.85 -3.70 29.70
CA PHE A 397 4.06 -2.97 30.04
C PHE A 397 3.81 -2.14 31.31
N LYS A 398 4.90 -1.75 31.95
CA LYS A 398 4.83 -1.02 33.20
C LYS A 398 5.02 0.50 33.03
N ASP A 399 6.06 0.90 32.29
CA ASP A 399 6.36 2.31 32.17
C ASP A 399 6.80 2.71 30.78
N GLU A 400 6.93 4.02 30.60
CA GLU A 400 7.21 4.63 29.30
C GLU A 400 8.51 4.11 28.68
N ALA A 401 9.59 4.02 29.47
CA ALA A 401 10.87 3.58 28.94
C ALA A 401 10.80 2.16 28.44
N GLU A 402 10.11 1.29 29.19
CA GLU A 402 9.97 -0.11 28.80
C GLU A 402 9.25 -0.24 27.47
N VAL A 403 8.12 0.45 27.29
CA VAL A 403 7.32 0.26 26.09
C VAL A 403 8.00 0.86 24.86
N ILE A 404 8.77 1.94 25.04
CA ILE A 404 9.54 2.48 23.91
C ILE A 404 10.60 1.46 23.48
N ALA A 405 11.30 0.86 24.43
CA ALA A 405 12.31 -0.15 24.10
C ALA A 405 11.68 -1.35 23.40
N MET A 406 10.55 -1.83 23.92
CA MET A 406 9.84 -2.96 23.30
C MET A 406 9.37 -2.61 21.89
N SER A 407 8.83 -1.41 21.73
CA SER A 407 8.30 -0.98 20.43
C SER A 407 9.38 -0.88 19.37
N ASN A 408 10.57 -0.45 19.74
CA ASN A 408 11.66 -0.27 18.79
C ASN A 408 12.46 -1.57 18.53
N ASP A 409 12.21 -2.62 19.29
CA ASP A 409 12.96 -3.87 19.18
C ASP A 409 12.40 -4.74 18.05
N THR A 410 12.60 -4.28 16.82
CA THR A 410 12.11 -4.93 15.62
C THR A 410 12.95 -4.46 14.44
N GLU A 411 13.03 -5.27 13.38
CA GLU A 411 13.68 -4.81 12.16
C GLU A 411 12.84 -3.79 11.38
N PHE A 412 11.56 -3.72 11.69
CA PHE A 412 10.62 -2.88 10.94
C PHE A 412 10.54 -1.47 11.52
N GLY A 413 9.97 -0.55 10.75
CA GLY A 413 9.76 0.83 11.18
C GLY A 413 8.77 1.56 10.28
N LEU A 414 7.58 0.97 10.02
CA LEU A 414 6.59 1.61 9.15
C LEU A 414 5.65 2.50 9.95
N ALA A 415 4.66 1.91 10.63
CA ALA A 415 3.67 2.65 11.39
C ALA A 415 3.77 2.33 12.87
N SER A 416 3.33 3.26 13.69
CA SER A 416 3.23 3.11 15.13
C SER A 416 2.09 3.98 15.61
N TYR A 417 1.54 3.64 16.78
CA TYR A 417 0.38 4.35 17.34
C TYR A 417 0.51 4.42 18.85
N PHE A 418 0.03 5.53 19.44
CA PHE A 418 -0.13 5.51 20.88
C PHE A 418 -1.24 6.46 21.32
N TYR A 419 -1.79 6.17 22.49
CA TYR A 419 -2.84 6.96 23.11
C TYR A 419 -2.36 7.43 24.46
N ALA A 420 -2.39 8.76 24.68
CA ALA A 420 -1.96 9.39 25.92
C ALA A 420 -2.53 10.80 25.93
N ARG A 421 -2.58 11.41 27.11
CA ARG A 421 -3.08 12.78 27.21
C ARG A 421 -2.00 13.77 27.63
N ASP A 422 -0.98 13.33 28.35
CA ASP A 422 0.07 14.24 28.82
C ASP A 422 0.88 14.77 27.65
N LEU A 423 0.89 16.07 27.46
CA LEU A 423 1.52 16.68 26.30
C LEU A 423 3.02 16.39 26.23
N ALA A 424 3.71 16.44 27.37
CA ALA A 424 5.15 16.17 27.39
C ALA A 424 5.42 14.72 26.98
N ARG A 425 4.61 13.78 27.49
CA ARG A 425 4.73 12.37 27.09
C ARG A 425 4.52 12.22 25.60
N VAL A 426 3.53 12.91 25.04
CA VAL A 426 3.23 12.80 23.61
C VAL A 426 4.48 13.10 22.78
N PHE A 427 5.17 14.19 23.09
CA PHE A 427 6.36 14.55 22.33
C PHE A 427 7.53 13.61 22.60
N ARG A 428 7.75 13.24 23.87
CA ARG A 428 8.85 12.32 24.20
C ARG A 428 8.70 10.99 23.45
N VAL A 429 7.49 10.43 23.47
CA VAL A 429 7.23 9.13 22.85
C VAL A 429 7.32 9.22 21.33
N ALA A 430 6.65 10.24 20.76
CA ALA A 430 6.63 10.39 19.30
C ALA A 430 8.04 10.50 18.73
N GLU A 431 8.91 11.26 19.42
CA GLU A 431 10.27 11.48 18.92
C GLU A 431 11.18 10.27 19.09
N GLN A 432 10.89 9.39 20.05
CA GLN A 432 11.72 8.21 20.32
C GLN A 432 11.30 6.96 19.55
N LEU A 433 10.09 6.91 19.06
CA LEU A 433 9.64 5.75 18.27
C LEU A 433 10.34 5.74 16.91
N GLU A 434 10.99 4.63 16.60
CA GLU A 434 11.79 4.47 15.36
C GLU A 434 10.90 4.01 14.22
N TYR A 435 10.03 4.91 13.77
CA TYR A 435 9.04 4.61 12.74
C TYR A 435 8.93 5.79 11.78
N GLY A 436 8.56 5.48 10.54
CA GLY A 436 8.32 6.54 9.58
C GLY A 436 7.04 7.31 9.86
N MET A 437 6.09 6.66 10.54
CA MET A 437 4.80 7.28 10.84
C MET A 437 4.38 6.99 12.27
N VAL A 438 3.82 8.00 12.94
CA VAL A 438 3.33 7.86 14.31
C VAL A 438 1.92 8.43 14.38
N GLY A 439 0.95 7.58 14.71
CA GLY A 439 -0.41 8.02 14.98
C GLY A 439 -0.56 8.33 16.46
N ILE A 440 -1.02 9.52 16.78
CA ILE A 440 -1.17 9.97 18.16
C ILE A 440 -2.65 10.18 18.41
N ASN A 441 -3.21 9.37 19.29
CA ASN A 441 -4.64 9.40 19.62
C ASN A 441 -5.52 9.19 18.39
N THR A 442 -5.05 8.35 17.47
CA THR A 442 -5.79 7.93 16.28
C THR A 442 -5.28 6.57 15.83
N GLY A 443 -6.15 5.77 15.26
CA GLY A 443 -5.77 4.49 14.67
C GLY A 443 -5.77 4.51 13.14
N LEU A 444 -5.92 5.68 12.55
CA LEU A 444 -6.02 5.81 11.09
C LEU A 444 -5.15 6.98 10.65
N ILE A 445 -4.14 6.68 9.84
CA ILE A 445 -3.12 7.70 9.48
C ILE A 445 -2.92 7.84 7.97
N SER A 446 -3.58 7.01 7.15
CA SER A 446 -3.33 7.01 5.71
C SER A 446 -4.15 8.10 5.01
N ASN A 447 -3.46 8.97 4.31
CA ASN A 447 -4.09 10.02 3.50
C ASN A 447 -3.07 10.51 2.48
N GLU A 448 -3.55 11.30 1.51
CA GLU A 448 -2.69 11.75 0.41
C GLU A 448 -1.80 12.95 0.78
N VAL A 449 -2.13 13.67 1.85
CA VAL A 449 -1.43 14.92 2.15
C VAL A 449 -0.17 14.72 3.00
N ALA A 450 -0.05 13.55 3.65
CA ALA A 450 1.07 13.27 4.56
C ALA A 450 2.00 12.20 3.97
N PRO A 451 3.29 12.22 4.33
CA PRO A 451 4.26 11.28 3.73
C PRO A 451 4.15 9.89 4.34
N PHE A 452 3.71 8.96 3.53
CA PHE A 452 3.54 7.56 3.92
C PHE A 452 4.82 6.80 3.62
N GLY A 453 5.36 6.10 4.62
CA GLY A 453 6.54 5.27 4.40
C GLY A 453 7.26 4.97 5.69
N GLY A 454 8.22 4.06 5.58
CA GLY A 454 8.93 3.54 6.73
C GLY A 454 10.42 3.78 6.69
N ILE A 455 11.04 3.33 7.78
CA ILE A 455 12.50 3.32 7.92
C ILE A 455 12.93 1.87 8.20
N LYS A 456 14.24 1.65 8.26
CA LYS A 456 14.80 0.33 8.53
C LYS A 456 14.30 -0.67 7.48
N ALA A 457 13.88 -1.88 7.89
CA ALA A 457 13.47 -2.91 6.94
C ALA A 457 12.06 -2.69 6.40
N SER A 458 11.42 -1.59 6.75
CA SER A 458 10.12 -1.25 6.16
C SER A 458 10.24 -0.47 4.87
N GLY A 459 11.45 -0.07 4.47
CA GLY A 459 11.64 0.41 3.11
C GLY A 459 12.34 1.73 2.94
N LEU A 460 12.20 2.27 1.74
CA LEU A 460 12.87 3.49 1.29
C LEU A 460 11.86 4.36 0.55
N GLY A 461 11.92 5.66 0.79
CA GLY A 461 11.07 6.62 0.09
C GLY A 461 9.79 6.90 0.84
N ARG A 462 9.04 7.85 0.30
CA ARG A 462 7.73 8.22 0.87
C ARG A 462 6.72 8.35 -0.25
N GLU A 463 5.46 8.00 0.04
CA GLU A 463 4.37 8.13 -0.92
C GLU A 463 3.36 9.13 -0.40
N GLY A 464 2.80 9.91 -1.33
CA GLY A 464 1.91 10.99 -0.96
C GLY A 464 2.67 12.25 -0.54
N SER A 465 1.93 13.31 -0.24
CA SER A 465 2.45 14.58 0.22
C SER A 465 3.33 15.27 -0.82
N LYS A 466 3.90 16.41 -0.44
CA LYS A 466 4.85 17.11 -1.33
C LYS A 466 6.14 16.31 -1.52
N TYR A 467 6.42 15.38 -0.61
CA TYR A 467 7.66 14.59 -0.71
C TYR A 467 7.56 13.48 -1.75
N GLY A 468 6.35 12.98 -2.02
CA GLY A 468 6.20 11.81 -2.86
C GLY A 468 6.66 11.99 -4.29
N ILE A 469 6.47 13.18 -4.86
CA ILE A 469 6.84 13.40 -6.25
C ILE A 469 8.37 13.47 -6.42
N GLU A 470 9.09 13.82 -5.35
CA GLU A 470 10.57 13.91 -5.43
C GLU A 470 11.20 12.57 -5.80
N ASP A 471 10.57 11.47 -5.43
CA ASP A 471 11.10 10.14 -5.74
C ASP A 471 11.07 9.83 -7.24
N TYR A 472 10.42 10.67 -8.06
CA TYR A 472 10.29 10.48 -9.50
C TYR A 472 11.04 11.54 -10.29
N LEU A 473 11.85 12.35 -9.60
CA LEU A 473 12.55 13.48 -10.22
C LEU A 473 14.06 13.34 -10.04
N GLU A 474 14.79 13.88 -11.01
CA GLU A 474 16.25 14.04 -10.93
C GLU A 474 16.58 15.51 -10.87
N ILE A 475 17.50 15.88 -10.01
CA ILE A 475 17.99 17.24 -9.88
C ILE A 475 19.12 17.45 -10.88
N LYS A 476 19.05 18.54 -11.67
CA LYS A 476 20.09 18.87 -12.64
C LYS A 476 20.64 20.27 -12.37
N TYR A 477 21.93 20.35 -12.25
CA TYR A 477 22.66 21.59 -11.99
C TYR A 477 23.11 22.17 -13.34
N LEU A 478 22.74 23.44 -13.58
CA LEU A 478 23.14 24.19 -14.77
C LEU A 478 24.01 25.35 -14.32
N CYS A 479 25.21 25.45 -14.90
CA CYS A 479 26.13 26.54 -14.61
C CYS A 479 26.36 27.31 -15.89
N LEU A 480 25.88 28.56 -15.93
CA LEU A 480 26.09 29.42 -17.08
C LEU A 480 27.30 30.30 -16.82
N GLY A 481 28.21 30.36 -17.78
CA GLY A 481 29.41 31.16 -17.62
C GLY A 481 29.52 32.22 -18.71
N GLY A 482 30.42 33.17 -18.48
CA GLY A 482 30.72 34.19 -19.48
C GLY A 482 29.67 35.29 -19.54
N ILE A 483 28.95 35.54 -18.45
CA ILE A 483 27.90 36.58 -18.41
C ILE A 483 28.40 37.84 -17.79
#